data_3ee8b36d158fbe7290f40376618ac4e2
#
_entry.id   3ee8b36d158fbe7290f40376618ac4e2
#
_cell.length_a   1.000
_cell.length_b   1.000
_cell.length_c   1.000
_cell.angle_alpha   90.00
_cell.angle_beta   90.00
_cell.angle_gamma   90.00
#
_symmetry.space_group_name_H-M   'P 1'
#
loop_
_entity.id
_entity.type
_entity.pdbx_description
1 polymer ?
#
loop_
_entity_poly.entity_id
_entity_poly.type
_entity_poly.pdbx_seq_one_letter_code
_entity_poly.pdbx_strand_id
1 'polypeptide(L)'
;MMDATKYAPGYYPVPAGYDSWVKKDHIEKAPAWCSVDLRDGNQALIVPMSLAEKLEFFQMLVKIGFKEIEVGFPAASETEYEFLRTLIEKDMIPADVTVQVLTQCRDHIIRRTFEAVKGAPRAVIHFYNSTSVAQREQVFHKSKEEIKQIAVDGAKLVKQLSEEYEGNFLFEYSPESFTGTEVDYAVEVCNAVLDIMQPTPERPMIINLPVTVEMSMPHVYANQIEYCDKHLKYRDSVIISTHPHNDRGTGVACAELAVLAGAQRVECCLFGNGERTGNVDAVTLAMNMYSHGVDPKLDFSDMPAICATYERVTRMHIYERTPYAGQLVFAAFSGSHQDAIAKGMAYRKQTGEHRWTCPYIPVDPHDIGRTYDADVIRINSQSGKGGIGFVLEQNYGYNLPPKMREALGYKVKSVSDHSHKELSAAEVLHIFEDTYLNRAKPLNVVEAHFAQVNGITATVTLELNGQRKVVTSVGNGRLDAVANAIQSATGMDFQLENYSEHSLDEGSTSRAASYVGLVWGDNTVTWGAGTDTDIIVAGVRALVSAINNK
;
A
#
# COMPACT_ATOMS: atom_id res chain seq x y z
N MET A 1 -29.11 7.49 21.02
CA MET A 1 -29.09 6.16 20.43
C MET A 1 -29.35 6.28 18.94
N MET A 2 -28.63 5.55 18.06
CA MET A 2 -28.89 5.57 16.62
C MET A 2 -30.25 4.94 16.33
N ASP A 3 -31.00 5.54 15.39
CA ASP A 3 -32.32 5.05 14.98
C ASP A 3 -32.25 4.57 13.52
N ALA A 4 -32.23 3.26 13.32
CA ALA A 4 -32.16 2.62 12.02
C ALA A 4 -33.52 2.62 11.30
N THR A 5 -34.63 2.87 11.99
CA THR A 5 -35.99 2.80 11.41
C THR A 5 -36.28 3.91 10.39
N LYS A 6 -35.48 4.99 10.42
CA LYS A 6 -35.56 6.08 9.42
C LYS A 6 -34.90 5.76 8.09
N TYR A 7 -34.23 4.59 7.94
CA TYR A 7 -33.56 4.17 6.72
C TYR A 7 -34.30 2.99 6.09
N ALA A 8 -34.38 3.01 4.78
CA ALA A 8 -34.90 1.92 3.96
C ALA A 8 -33.96 1.66 2.78
N PRO A 9 -33.97 0.46 2.17
CA PRO A 9 -33.28 0.23 0.92
C PRO A 9 -33.71 1.24 -0.13
N GLY A 10 -32.75 2.03 -0.64
CA GLY A 10 -32.99 3.09 -1.64
C GLY A 10 -32.48 2.73 -3.05
N TYR A 11 -32.27 1.45 -3.33
CA TYR A 11 -31.75 0.95 -4.59
C TYR A 11 -32.81 0.18 -5.38
N TYR A 12 -32.56 0.00 -6.68
CA TYR A 12 -33.44 -0.65 -7.62
C TYR A 12 -32.84 -1.96 -8.13
N PRO A 13 -33.18 -3.12 -7.53
CA PRO A 13 -32.66 -4.41 -7.98
C PRO A 13 -33.24 -4.78 -9.35
N VAL A 14 -32.46 -5.53 -10.12
CA VAL A 14 -32.90 -6.10 -11.38
C VAL A 14 -33.65 -7.42 -11.15
N PRO A 15 -34.45 -7.89 -12.11
CA PRO A 15 -35.05 -9.24 -12.08
C PRO A 15 -33.98 -10.34 -11.92
N ALA A 16 -34.36 -11.53 -11.50
CA ALA A 16 -33.46 -12.69 -11.42
C ALA A 16 -32.89 -13.06 -12.80
N GLY A 17 -31.66 -13.62 -12.82
CA GLY A 17 -30.99 -14.09 -14.02
C GLY A 17 -29.99 -13.10 -14.65
N TYR A 18 -29.63 -12.05 -13.93
CA TYR A 18 -28.55 -11.12 -14.32
C TYR A 18 -27.38 -11.25 -13.34
N ASP A 19 -26.91 -12.47 -13.17
CA ASP A 19 -25.88 -12.87 -12.22
C ASP A 19 -24.88 -13.86 -12.83
N SER A 20 -24.74 -13.88 -14.16
CA SER A 20 -23.83 -14.81 -14.86
C SER A 20 -22.36 -14.52 -14.57
N TRP A 21 -22.03 -13.29 -14.18
CA TRP A 21 -20.70 -12.85 -13.76
C TRP A 21 -20.16 -13.63 -12.56
N VAL A 22 -21.01 -14.16 -11.68
CA VAL A 22 -20.61 -15.00 -10.51
C VAL A 22 -19.83 -16.25 -10.92
N LYS A 23 -19.97 -16.70 -12.16
CA LYS A 23 -19.22 -17.86 -12.70
C LYS A 23 -17.77 -17.55 -13.03
N LYS A 24 -17.41 -16.26 -13.08
CA LYS A 24 -16.03 -15.81 -13.32
C LYS A 24 -15.34 -15.65 -11.98
N ASP A 25 -14.15 -16.20 -11.83
CA ASP A 25 -13.37 -16.20 -10.60
C ASP A 25 -12.34 -15.05 -10.54
N HIS A 26 -12.03 -14.40 -11.67
CA HIS A 26 -11.10 -13.28 -11.76
C HIS A 26 -11.37 -12.43 -13.01
N ILE A 27 -10.76 -11.25 -13.05
CA ILE A 27 -10.72 -10.38 -14.22
C ILE A 27 -9.58 -10.88 -15.13
N GLU A 28 -9.91 -11.25 -16.36
CA GLU A 28 -8.94 -11.81 -17.33
C GLU A 28 -8.19 -10.73 -18.10
N LYS A 29 -8.76 -9.53 -18.22
CA LYS A 29 -8.22 -8.42 -19.00
C LYS A 29 -8.48 -7.10 -18.30
N ALA A 30 -7.46 -6.23 -18.27
CA ALA A 30 -7.63 -4.88 -17.76
C ALA A 30 -8.70 -4.09 -18.53
N PRO A 31 -9.53 -3.29 -17.84
CA PRO A 31 -10.44 -2.35 -18.49
C PRO A 31 -9.66 -1.19 -19.12
N ALA A 32 -10.33 -0.38 -19.92
CA ALA A 32 -9.85 0.95 -20.22
C ALA A 32 -9.90 1.81 -18.96
N TRP A 33 -8.83 2.55 -18.67
CA TRP A 33 -8.73 3.39 -17.49
C TRP A 33 -8.92 4.85 -17.86
N CYS A 34 -9.83 5.54 -17.16
CA CYS A 34 -9.95 6.99 -17.21
C CYS A 34 -9.65 7.56 -15.83
N SER A 35 -8.60 8.38 -15.73
CA SER A 35 -8.37 9.15 -14.52
C SER A 35 -9.34 10.33 -14.47
N VAL A 36 -10.05 10.47 -13.36
CA VAL A 36 -10.87 11.64 -13.05
C VAL A 36 -10.28 12.50 -11.93
N ASP A 37 -8.99 12.29 -11.60
CA ASP A 37 -8.26 13.03 -10.56
C ASP A 37 -8.29 14.54 -10.77
N LEU A 38 -8.14 15.00 -12.02
CA LEU A 38 -8.04 16.42 -12.37
C LEU A 38 -9.39 17.13 -12.49
N ARG A 39 -10.50 16.37 -12.46
CA ARG A 39 -11.86 16.91 -12.40
C ARG A 39 -12.51 16.58 -11.05
N ASP A 40 -12.96 15.36 -10.84
CA ASP A 40 -13.73 14.93 -9.66
C ASP A 40 -12.85 14.93 -8.40
N GLY A 41 -11.62 14.40 -8.53
CA GLY A 41 -10.63 14.45 -7.47
C GLY A 41 -10.25 15.88 -7.09
N ASN A 42 -9.96 16.75 -8.08
CA ASN A 42 -9.60 18.14 -7.82
C ASN A 42 -10.76 18.96 -7.23
N GLN A 43 -11.99 18.71 -7.71
CA GLN A 43 -13.19 19.37 -7.20
C GLN A 43 -13.40 19.14 -5.70
N ALA A 44 -13.01 17.98 -5.19
CA ALA A 44 -13.16 17.58 -3.80
C ALA A 44 -12.06 18.09 -2.86
N LEU A 45 -11.00 18.70 -3.39
CA LEU A 45 -9.89 19.21 -2.57
C LEU A 45 -10.30 20.48 -1.84
N ILE A 46 -9.88 20.60 -0.56
CA ILE A 46 -10.07 21.81 0.24
C ILE A 46 -9.38 23.00 -0.43
N VAL A 47 -8.20 22.78 -1.00
CA VAL A 47 -7.46 23.74 -1.82
C VAL A 47 -7.27 23.09 -3.19
N PRO A 48 -8.05 23.47 -4.19
CA PRO A 48 -7.88 22.96 -5.55
C PRO A 48 -6.48 23.21 -6.10
N MET A 49 -6.04 22.33 -6.99
CA MET A 49 -4.73 22.45 -7.64
C MET A 49 -4.63 23.72 -8.47
N SER A 50 -3.50 24.40 -8.38
CA SER A 50 -3.12 25.48 -9.30
C SER A 50 -2.88 24.94 -10.71
N LEU A 51 -2.81 25.83 -11.71
CA LEU A 51 -2.48 25.45 -13.09
C LEU A 51 -1.17 24.64 -13.18
N ALA A 52 -0.13 25.08 -12.47
CA ALA A 52 1.17 24.38 -12.48
C ALA A 52 1.07 22.96 -11.87
N GLU A 53 0.35 22.83 -10.78
CA GLU A 53 0.13 21.53 -10.12
C GLU A 53 -0.72 20.58 -10.99
N LYS A 54 -1.75 21.10 -11.67
CA LYS A 54 -2.54 20.31 -12.63
C LYS A 54 -1.69 19.83 -13.81
N LEU A 55 -0.81 20.66 -14.35
CA LEU A 55 0.10 20.26 -15.43
C LEU A 55 1.08 19.17 -14.99
N GLU A 56 1.63 19.29 -13.79
CA GLU A 56 2.51 18.27 -13.22
C GLU A 56 1.76 16.95 -12.98
N PHE A 57 0.56 17.02 -12.42
CA PHE A 57 -0.26 15.84 -12.16
C PHE A 57 -0.68 15.16 -13.47
N PHE A 58 -1.04 15.92 -14.49
CA PHE A 58 -1.34 15.38 -15.83
C PHE A 58 -0.14 14.60 -16.40
N GLN A 59 1.07 15.14 -16.30
CA GLN A 59 2.28 14.46 -16.76
C GLN A 59 2.54 13.18 -15.97
N MET A 60 2.28 13.16 -14.67
CA MET A 60 2.39 11.97 -13.84
C MET A 60 1.37 10.89 -14.27
N LEU A 61 0.12 11.25 -14.53
CA LEU A 61 -0.90 10.32 -15.01
C LEU A 61 -0.52 9.71 -16.37
N VAL A 62 0.00 10.52 -17.29
CA VAL A 62 0.51 10.05 -18.59
C VAL A 62 1.68 9.07 -18.39
N LYS A 63 2.60 9.36 -17.47
CA LYS A 63 3.75 8.49 -17.15
C LYS A 63 3.30 7.17 -16.54
N ILE A 64 2.28 7.18 -15.68
CA ILE A 64 1.68 5.96 -15.11
C ILE A 64 1.06 5.09 -16.23
N GLY A 65 0.61 5.69 -17.33
CA GLY A 65 0.05 4.95 -18.47
C GLY A 65 -1.43 5.20 -18.74
N PHE A 66 -2.07 6.14 -18.06
CA PHE A 66 -3.45 6.51 -18.38
C PHE A 66 -3.56 7.02 -19.83
N LYS A 67 -4.52 6.46 -20.55
CA LYS A 67 -4.81 6.83 -21.95
C LYS A 67 -6.06 7.68 -22.09
N GLU A 68 -6.87 7.76 -21.06
CA GLU A 68 -7.99 8.69 -20.95
C GLU A 68 -7.88 9.45 -19.62
N ILE A 69 -7.98 10.78 -19.69
CA ILE A 69 -7.84 11.66 -18.53
C ILE A 69 -8.92 12.74 -18.60
N GLU A 70 -9.81 12.76 -17.60
CA GLU A 70 -10.79 13.84 -17.47
C GLU A 70 -10.14 15.05 -16.83
N VAL A 71 -9.91 16.06 -17.65
CA VAL A 71 -9.07 17.22 -17.30
C VAL A 71 -9.84 18.34 -16.63
N GLY A 72 -11.17 18.31 -16.65
CA GLY A 72 -11.96 19.31 -15.94
C GLY A 72 -13.36 19.53 -16.49
N PHE A 73 -13.99 20.57 -15.96
CA PHE A 73 -15.29 21.09 -16.39
C PHE A 73 -15.08 22.54 -16.93
N PRO A 74 -14.58 22.69 -18.15
CA PRO A 74 -14.08 23.97 -18.66
C PRO A 74 -15.15 25.08 -18.77
N ALA A 75 -16.43 24.70 -18.81
CA ALA A 75 -17.53 25.67 -18.82
C ALA A 75 -17.87 26.21 -17.42
N ALA A 76 -17.41 25.56 -16.34
CA ALA A 76 -17.75 25.94 -14.97
C ALA A 76 -16.70 26.86 -14.32
N SER A 77 -15.45 26.89 -14.81
CA SER A 77 -14.34 27.59 -14.15
C SER A 77 -13.32 28.08 -15.18
N GLU A 78 -12.85 29.31 -15.01
CA GLU A 78 -11.76 29.87 -15.84
C GLU A 78 -10.45 29.08 -15.67
N THR A 79 -10.11 28.61 -14.46
CA THR A 79 -8.92 27.79 -14.22
C THR A 79 -8.99 26.47 -14.99
N GLU A 80 -10.16 25.82 -15.02
CA GLU A 80 -10.39 24.60 -15.78
C GLU A 80 -10.27 24.85 -17.30
N TYR A 81 -10.81 25.96 -17.76
CA TYR A 81 -10.70 26.39 -19.15
C TYR A 81 -9.23 26.68 -19.54
N GLU A 82 -8.51 27.47 -18.73
CA GLU A 82 -7.10 27.80 -18.94
C GLU A 82 -6.21 26.57 -18.94
N PHE A 83 -6.46 25.63 -18.03
CA PHE A 83 -5.71 24.37 -17.98
C PHE A 83 -5.86 23.56 -19.27
N LEU A 84 -7.09 23.33 -19.72
CA LEU A 84 -7.35 22.61 -20.97
C LEU A 84 -6.72 23.33 -22.18
N ARG A 85 -6.89 24.66 -22.26
CA ARG A 85 -6.28 25.45 -23.35
C ARG A 85 -4.76 25.38 -23.34
N THR A 86 -4.16 25.39 -22.11
CA THR A 86 -2.70 25.26 -21.98
C THR A 86 -2.22 23.90 -22.49
N LEU A 87 -2.91 22.80 -22.15
CA LEU A 87 -2.58 21.46 -22.65
C LEU A 87 -2.61 21.41 -24.20
N ILE A 88 -3.63 22.02 -24.81
CA ILE A 88 -3.81 22.03 -26.27
C ILE A 88 -2.79 22.94 -26.95
N GLU A 89 -2.69 24.19 -26.52
CA GLU A 89 -1.89 25.25 -27.19
C GLU A 89 -0.38 25.03 -27.04
N LYS A 90 0.04 24.32 -25.99
CA LYS A 90 1.46 23.95 -25.79
C LYS A 90 1.79 22.53 -26.25
N ASP A 91 0.86 21.87 -26.96
CA ASP A 91 1.04 20.50 -27.48
C ASP A 91 1.49 19.50 -26.42
N MET A 92 0.83 19.55 -25.23
CA MET A 92 1.20 18.71 -24.08
C MET A 92 0.43 17.39 -24.02
N ILE A 93 -0.53 17.16 -24.94
CA ILE A 93 -1.34 15.95 -24.99
C ILE A 93 -0.67 14.94 -25.91
N PRO A 94 -0.14 13.80 -25.40
CA PRO A 94 0.45 12.76 -26.25
C PRO A 94 -0.56 12.20 -27.26
N ALA A 95 -0.08 11.79 -28.42
CA ALA A 95 -0.93 11.30 -29.52
C ALA A 95 -1.80 10.08 -29.16
N ASP A 96 -1.38 9.31 -28.17
CA ASP A 96 -2.09 8.12 -27.67
C ASP A 96 -2.94 8.40 -26.41
N VAL A 97 -3.03 9.67 -25.99
CA VAL A 97 -3.86 10.10 -24.85
C VAL A 97 -5.08 10.88 -25.36
N THR A 98 -6.22 10.57 -24.76
CA THR A 98 -7.50 11.26 -25.00
C THR A 98 -7.83 12.11 -23.78
N VAL A 99 -8.07 13.40 -23.95
CA VAL A 99 -8.61 14.23 -22.88
C VAL A 99 -10.13 14.11 -22.83
N GLN A 100 -10.68 14.08 -21.64
CA GLN A 100 -12.13 14.08 -21.41
C GLN A 100 -12.52 15.38 -20.73
N VAL A 101 -13.68 15.90 -21.07
CA VAL A 101 -14.24 17.13 -20.47
C VAL A 101 -15.70 16.92 -20.11
N LEU A 102 -16.05 17.33 -18.88
CA LEU A 102 -17.42 17.23 -18.38
C LEU A 102 -18.26 18.41 -18.86
N THR A 103 -19.51 18.15 -19.18
CA THR A 103 -20.53 19.18 -19.48
C THR A 103 -21.91 18.75 -19.03
N GLN A 104 -22.70 19.66 -18.48
CA GLN A 104 -24.11 19.40 -18.20
C GLN A 104 -24.94 19.50 -19.48
N CYS A 105 -26.08 18.79 -19.55
CA CYS A 105 -27.05 18.91 -20.63
C CYS A 105 -27.80 20.25 -20.59
N ARG A 106 -27.04 21.35 -20.79
CA ARG A 106 -27.54 22.73 -20.86
C ARG A 106 -26.89 23.44 -22.05
N ASP A 107 -27.68 24.13 -22.87
CA ASP A 107 -27.24 24.71 -24.15
C ASP A 107 -25.93 25.53 -24.02
N HIS A 108 -25.91 26.56 -23.18
CA HIS A 108 -24.74 27.43 -23.04
C HIS A 108 -23.49 26.72 -22.48
N ILE A 109 -23.69 25.70 -21.63
CA ILE A 109 -22.60 24.91 -21.07
C ILE A 109 -21.98 24.02 -22.15
N ILE A 110 -22.78 23.31 -22.92
CA ILE A 110 -22.30 22.47 -24.02
C ILE A 110 -21.53 23.29 -25.05
N ARG A 111 -22.07 24.46 -25.46
CA ARG A 111 -21.38 25.35 -26.42
C ARG A 111 -20.02 25.81 -25.93
N ARG A 112 -19.94 26.24 -24.67
CA ARG A 112 -18.67 26.64 -24.03
C ARG A 112 -17.67 25.50 -23.97
N THR A 113 -18.14 24.26 -23.77
CA THR A 113 -17.29 23.06 -23.77
C THR A 113 -16.68 22.81 -25.15
N PHE A 114 -17.47 22.92 -26.25
CA PHE A 114 -16.93 22.79 -27.60
C PHE A 114 -15.92 23.88 -27.96
N GLU A 115 -16.13 25.14 -27.51
CA GLU A 115 -15.14 26.20 -27.64
C GLU A 115 -13.82 25.83 -26.93
N ALA A 116 -13.91 25.26 -25.73
CA ALA A 116 -12.74 24.92 -24.91
C ALA A 116 -11.89 23.81 -25.53
N VAL A 117 -12.51 22.79 -26.16
CA VAL A 117 -11.79 21.63 -26.75
C VAL A 117 -11.27 21.89 -28.17
N LYS A 118 -11.52 23.04 -28.76
CA LYS A 118 -11.08 23.35 -30.11
C LYS A 118 -9.57 23.16 -30.28
N GLY A 119 -9.19 22.31 -31.25
CA GLY A 119 -7.80 21.99 -31.55
C GLY A 119 -7.20 20.89 -30.70
N ALA A 120 -7.98 20.24 -29.81
CA ALA A 120 -7.53 19.04 -29.14
C ALA A 120 -7.29 17.90 -30.14
N PRO A 121 -6.20 17.10 -30.01
CA PRO A 121 -5.94 15.97 -30.92
C PRO A 121 -7.06 14.94 -30.92
N ARG A 122 -7.61 14.64 -29.72
CA ARG A 122 -8.78 13.78 -29.51
C ARG A 122 -9.43 14.14 -28.16
N ALA A 123 -10.74 14.29 -28.14
CA ALA A 123 -11.48 14.62 -26.92
C ALA A 123 -12.75 13.81 -26.74
N VAL A 124 -13.02 13.35 -25.53
CA VAL A 124 -14.33 12.84 -25.10
C VAL A 124 -15.16 14.01 -24.57
N ILE A 125 -16.32 14.22 -25.14
CA ILE A 125 -17.34 15.14 -24.62
C ILE A 125 -18.26 14.31 -23.71
N HIS A 126 -18.05 14.45 -22.40
CA HIS A 126 -18.81 13.75 -21.37
C HIS A 126 -19.98 14.63 -20.92
N PHE A 127 -21.18 14.32 -21.41
CA PHE A 127 -22.38 15.05 -21.04
C PHE A 127 -23.28 14.22 -20.13
N TYR A 128 -23.95 14.89 -19.20
CA TYR A 128 -24.76 14.23 -18.16
C TYR A 128 -25.98 15.04 -17.76
N ASN A 129 -26.95 14.35 -17.19
CA ASN A 129 -28.01 14.91 -16.36
C ASN A 129 -28.44 13.88 -15.31
N SER A 130 -28.96 14.39 -14.19
CA SER A 130 -29.39 13.54 -13.08
C SER A 130 -30.72 12.86 -13.37
N THR A 131 -30.81 11.56 -13.05
CA THR A 131 -31.96 10.71 -13.37
C THR A 131 -32.64 10.08 -12.16
N SER A 132 -32.03 10.16 -10.95
CA SER A 132 -32.51 9.47 -9.75
C SER A 132 -33.88 9.97 -9.28
N VAL A 133 -34.59 9.08 -8.58
CA VAL A 133 -35.89 9.40 -7.96
C VAL A 133 -35.77 10.63 -7.06
N ALA A 134 -34.79 10.65 -6.16
CA ALA A 134 -34.61 11.75 -5.23
C ALA A 134 -34.40 13.09 -5.94
N GLN A 135 -33.62 13.13 -7.02
CA GLN A 135 -33.38 14.37 -7.75
C GLN A 135 -34.59 14.80 -8.59
N ARG A 136 -35.27 13.84 -9.21
CA ARG A 136 -36.53 14.14 -9.94
C ARG A 136 -37.59 14.76 -9.03
N GLU A 137 -37.78 14.18 -7.85
CA GLU A 137 -38.86 14.56 -6.93
C GLU A 137 -38.49 15.77 -6.06
N GLN A 138 -37.26 15.80 -5.51
CA GLN A 138 -36.89 16.75 -4.46
C GLN A 138 -36.17 18.00 -5.00
N VAL A 139 -35.48 17.87 -6.18
CA VAL A 139 -34.65 18.95 -6.70
C VAL A 139 -35.27 19.57 -7.96
N PHE A 140 -35.59 18.75 -8.96
CA PHE A 140 -36.09 19.25 -10.25
C PHE A 140 -37.61 19.40 -10.29
N HIS A 141 -38.33 18.64 -9.48
CA HIS A 141 -39.79 18.54 -9.52
C HIS A 141 -40.30 18.22 -10.94
N LYS A 142 -39.65 17.21 -11.59
CA LYS A 142 -39.92 16.80 -12.99
C LYS A 142 -40.28 15.34 -13.09
N SER A 143 -41.14 15.06 -14.08
CA SER A 143 -41.46 13.68 -14.47
C SER A 143 -40.28 12.96 -15.14
N LYS A 144 -40.39 11.63 -15.25
CA LYS A 144 -39.41 10.80 -15.99
C LYS A 144 -39.26 11.29 -17.45
N GLU A 145 -40.36 11.62 -18.10
CA GLU A 145 -40.34 12.08 -19.48
C GLU A 145 -39.64 13.42 -19.66
N GLU A 146 -39.87 14.39 -18.75
CA GLU A 146 -39.17 15.67 -18.79
C GLU A 146 -37.67 15.53 -18.54
N ILE A 147 -37.24 14.63 -17.62
CA ILE A 147 -35.81 14.34 -17.37
C ILE A 147 -35.17 13.66 -18.57
N LYS A 148 -35.87 12.67 -19.18
CA LYS A 148 -35.40 12.03 -20.43
C LYS A 148 -35.25 13.05 -21.57
N GLN A 149 -36.16 14.00 -21.65
CA GLN A 149 -36.11 15.04 -22.69
C GLN A 149 -34.87 15.94 -22.54
N ILE A 150 -34.40 16.22 -21.30
CA ILE A 150 -33.15 16.96 -21.06
C ILE A 150 -31.96 16.19 -21.68
N ALA A 151 -31.90 14.87 -21.48
CA ALA A 151 -30.84 14.04 -22.05
C ALA A 151 -30.88 14.04 -23.58
N VAL A 152 -32.07 13.90 -24.16
CA VAL A 152 -32.32 13.91 -25.62
C VAL A 152 -31.92 15.24 -26.24
N ASP A 153 -32.29 16.37 -25.62
CA ASP A 153 -31.97 17.70 -26.13
C ASP A 153 -30.46 17.97 -26.03
N GLY A 154 -29.83 17.53 -24.91
CA GLY A 154 -28.38 17.57 -24.75
C GLY A 154 -27.66 16.76 -25.85
N ALA A 155 -28.11 15.52 -26.10
CA ALA A 155 -27.54 14.65 -27.14
C ALA A 155 -27.66 15.26 -28.54
N LYS A 156 -28.82 15.85 -28.87
CA LYS A 156 -29.04 16.53 -30.16
C LYS A 156 -28.05 17.69 -30.34
N LEU A 157 -27.89 18.52 -29.33
CA LEU A 157 -26.95 19.66 -29.37
C LEU A 157 -25.51 19.21 -29.47
N VAL A 158 -25.10 18.19 -28.66
CA VAL A 158 -23.74 17.62 -28.75
C VAL A 158 -23.47 17.08 -30.15
N LYS A 159 -24.41 16.34 -30.73
CA LYS A 159 -24.27 15.83 -32.09
C LYS A 159 -24.16 16.96 -33.12
N GLN A 160 -25.04 17.94 -33.06
CA GLN A 160 -25.00 19.11 -33.94
C GLN A 160 -23.65 19.83 -33.87
N LEU A 161 -23.19 20.17 -32.67
CA LEU A 161 -21.92 20.88 -32.51
C LEU A 161 -20.72 20.05 -32.95
N SER A 162 -20.77 18.72 -32.78
CA SER A 162 -19.71 17.85 -33.28
C SER A 162 -19.60 17.81 -34.81
N GLU A 163 -20.65 18.22 -35.52
CA GLU A 163 -20.65 18.39 -36.98
C GLU A 163 -20.23 19.81 -37.39
N GLU A 164 -20.47 20.80 -36.53
CA GLU A 164 -20.09 22.20 -36.76
C GLU A 164 -18.62 22.50 -36.43
N TYR A 165 -18.06 21.85 -35.42
CA TYR A 165 -16.68 22.02 -34.97
C TYR A 165 -15.74 21.00 -35.61
N GLU A 166 -14.62 21.43 -36.14
CA GLU A 166 -13.56 20.55 -36.60
C GLU A 166 -12.87 19.89 -35.38
N GLY A 167 -12.78 18.56 -35.35
CA GLY A 167 -12.11 17.83 -34.27
C GLY A 167 -12.39 16.32 -34.30
N ASN A 168 -11.60 15.59 -33.52
CA ASN A 168 -11.80 14.15 -33.31
C ASN A 168 -12.52 13.94 -31.97
N PHE A 169 -13.86 13.92 -32.03
CA PHE A 169 -14.70 13.83 -30.85
C PHE A 169 -15.21 12.40 -30.64
N LEU A 170 -15.09 11.92 -29.41
CA LEU A 170 -15.80 10.78 -28.86
C LEU A 170 -16.85 11.31 -27.86
N PHE A 171 -17.80 10.47 -27.51
CA PHE A 171 -18.91 10.90 -26.67
C PHE A 171 -19.11 9.93 -25.49
N GLU A 172 -19.41 10.52 -24.34
CA GLU A 172 -19.82 9.82 -23.16
C GLU A 172 -21.11 10.44 -22.61
N TYR A 173 -22.06 9.57 -22.22
CA TYR A 173 -23.26 9.99 -21.52
C TYR A 173 -23.35 9.29 -20.17
N SER A 174 -23.66 10.06 -19.11
CA SER A 174 -23.93 9.56 -17.75
C SER A 174 -25.36 9.87 -17.33
N PRO A 175 -26.21 8.87 -17.03
CA PRO A 175 -27.41 9.06 -16.22
C PRO A 175 -26.97 9.22 -14.75
N GLU A 176 -26.62 10.44 -14.34
CA GLU A 176 -26.08 10.71 -13.02
C GLU A 176 -26.99 10.18 -11.91
N SER A 177 -26.38 9.69 -10.82
CA SER A 177 -27.08 8.97 -9.75
C SER A 177 -27.78 7.69 -10.24
N PHE A 178 -27.12 6.93 -11.12
CA PHE A 178 -27.66 5.69 -11.69
C PHE A 178 -28.13 4.71 -10.61
N THR A 179 -27.38 4.53 -9.52
CA THR A 179 -27.76 3.60 -8.44
C THR A 179 -29.02 4.02 -7.66
N GLY A 180 -29.44 5.27 -7.75
CA GLY A 180 -30.69 5.81 -7.21
C GLY A 180 -31.79 5.94 -8.27
N THR A 181 -31.59 5.36 -9.46
CA THR A 181 -32.51 5.39 -10.61
C THR A 181 -33.07 4.00 -10.85
N GLU A 182 -34.33 3.89 -11.21
CA GLU A 182 -34.91 2.62 -11.67
C GLU A 182 -34.14 2.15 -12.90
N VAL A 183 -33.67 0.90 -12.90
CA VAL A 183 -32.70 0.41 -13.91
C VAL A 183 -33.32 0.38 -15.32
N ASP A 184 -34.57 -0.01 -15.43
CA ASP A 184 -35.32 0.02 -16.68
C ASP A 184 -35.45 1.44 -17.26
N TYR A 185 -35.72 2.41 -16.40
CA TYR A 185 -35.76 3.82 -16.77
C TYR A 185 -34.38 4.36 -17.17
N ALA A 186 -33.32 4.00 -16.44
CA ALA A 186 -31.95 4.38 -16.82
C ALA A 186 -31.60 3.85 -18.23
N VAL A 187 -31.94 2.58 -18.52
CA VAL A 187 -31.77 1.99 -19.86
C VAL A 187 -32.60 2.72 -20.91
N GLU A 188 -33.84 3.09 -20.58
CA GLU A 188 -34.71 3.87 -21.48
C GLU A 188 -34.06 5.21 -21.86
N VAL A 189 -33.53 5.95 -20.88
CA VAL A 189 -32.85 7.25 -21.12
C VAL A 189 -31.61 7.05 -21.95
N CYS A 190 -30.74 6.07 -21.57
CA CYS A 190 -29.52 5.77 -22.33
C CYS A 190 -29.86 5.38 -23.79
N ASN A 191 -30.87 4.56 -24.02
CA ASN A 191 -31.29 4.15 -25.36
C ASN A 191 -31.83 5.34 -26.17
N ALA A 192 -32.55 6.28 -25.55
CA ALA A 192 -32.99 7.51 -26.22
C ALA A 192 -31.79 8.39 -26.64
N VAL A 193 -30.75 8.49 -25.83
CA VAL A 193 -29.52 9.16 -26.20
C VAL A 193 -28.79 8.42 -27.33
N LEU A 194 -28.66 7.11 -27.23
CA LEU A 194 -28.02 6.27 -28.26
C LEU A 194 -28.74 6.35 -29.62
N ASP A 195 -30.09 6.43 -29.64
CA ASP A 195 -30.86 6.61 -30.85
C ASP A 195 -30.58 7.96 -31.54
N ILE A 196 -30.18 9.00 -30.81
CA ILE A 196 -29.74 10.28 -31.36
C ILE A 196 -28.30 10.19 -31.87
N MET A 197 -27.40 9.66 -31.03
CA MET A 197 -25.97 9.65 -31.31
C MET A 197 -25.57 8.63 -32.38
N GLN A 198 -26.28 7.51 -32.48
CA GLN A 198 -26.09 6.46 -33.49
C GLN A 198 -24.61 5.98 -33.56
N PRO A 199 -24.06 5.43 -32.46
CA PRO A 199 -22.68 4.97 -32.47
C PRO A 199 -22.47 3.81 -33.44
N THR A 200 -21.24 3.67 -33.95
CA THR A 200 -20.79 2.56 -34.80
C THR A 200 -19.57 1.88 -34.18
N PRO A 201 -19.18 0.67 -34.59
CA PRO A 201 -17.96 0.03 -34.09
C PRO A 201 -16.68 0.88 -34.30
N GLU A 202 -16.61 1.67 -35.37
CA GLU A 202 -15.50 2.56 -35.68
C GLU A 202 -15.54 3.85 -34.85
N ARG A 203 -16.70 4.22 -34.35
CA ARG A 203 -16.94 5.41 -33.51
C ARG A 203 -17.86 5.03 -32.34
N PRO A 204 -17.35 4.28 -31.38
CA PRO A 204 -18.15 3.83 -30.24
C PRO A 204 -18.51 4.99 -29.32
N MET A 205 -19.59 4.82 -28.56
CA MET A 205 -20.02 5.75 -27.53
C MET A 205 -19.86 5.11 -26.15
N ILE A 206 -19.45 5.91 -25.16
CA ILE A 206 -19.34 5.49 -23.78
C ILE A 206 -20.68 5.75 -23.08
N ILE A 207 -21.24 4.74 -22.44
CA ILE A 207 -22.32 4.86 -21.47
C ILE A 207 -21.73 4.59 -20.11
N ASN A 208 -21.60 5.64 -19.31
CA ASN A 208 -21.04 5.56 -17.97
C ASN A 208 -22.18 5.46 -16.95
N LEU A 209 -22.13 4.46 -16.10
CA LEU A 209 -23.17 4.12 -15.12
C LEU A 209 -22.64 4.43 -13.70
N PRO A 210 -22.75 5.70 -13.21
CA PRO A 210 -22.05 6.09 -12.02
C PRO A 210 -22.74 5.60 -10.74
N VAL A 211 -21.92 5.04 -9.84
CA VAL A 211 -22.30 4.83 -8.45
C VAL A 211 -22.06 6.16 -7.71
N THR A 212 -22.85 7.15 -8.05
CA THR A 212 -22.74 8.51 -7.48
C THR A 212 -22.84 8.48 -5.96
N VAL A 213 -23.65 7.57 -5.42
CA VAL A 213 -23.66 7.17 -4.01
C VAL A 213 -23.78 5.65 -3.95
N GLU A 214 -22.98 5.00 -3.11
CA GLU A 214 -23.15 3.56 -2.87
C GLU A 214 -24.43 3.28 -2.08
N MET A 215 -25.49 2.93 -2.75
CA MET A 215 -26.82 2.67 -2.17
C MET A 215 -27.08 1.20 -1.85
N SER A 216 -26.28 0.28 -2.36
CA SER A 216 -26.43 -1.16 -2.22
C SER A 216 -25.11 -1.88 -2.04
N MET A 217 -25.17 -3.19 -1.84
CA MET A 217 -23.96 -4.05 -1.86
C MET A 217 -23.43 -4.18 -3.29
N PRO A 218 -22.11 -4.39 -3.50
CA PRO A 218 -21.49 -4.41 -4.82
C PRO A 218 -22.09 -5.38 -5.83
N HIS A 219 -22.56 -6.54 -5.37
CA HIS A 219 -23.19 -7.54 -6.26
C HIS A 219 -24.52 -7.06 -6.88
N VAL A 220 -25.24 -6.18 -6.18
CA VAL A 220 -26.47 -5.58 -6.74
C VAL A 220 -26.13 -4.70 -7.93
N TYR A 221 -25.08 -3.88 -7.80
CA TYR A 221 -24.60 -3.05 -8.89
C TYR A 221 -24.07 -3.91 -10.07
N ALA A 222 -23.34 -4.98 -9.79
CA ALA A 222 -22.91 -5.91 -10.85
C ALA A 222 -24.09 -6.49 -11.63
N ASN A 223 -25.18 -6.88 -10.95
CA ASN A 223 -26.40 -7.32 -11.60
C ASN A 223 -27.02 -6.22 -12.46
N GLN A 224 -26.98 -4.96 -12.01
CA GLN A 224 -27.44 -3.80 -12.79
C GLN A 224 -26.59 -3.58 -14.04
N ILE A 225 -25.26 -3.75 -13.94
CA ILE A 225 -24.35 -3.68 -15.11
C ILE A 225 -24.68 -4.77 -16.12
N GLU A 226 -24.86 -6.02 -15.68
CA GLU A 226 -25.23 -7.12 -16.59
C GLU A 226 -26.61 -6.90 -17.23
N TYR A 227 -27.54 -6.30 -16.48
CA TYR A 227 -28.82 -5.90 -17.02
C TYR A 227 -28.65 -4.87 -18.14
N CYS A 228 -27.89 -3.82 -17.91
CA CYS A 228 -27.59 -2.79 -18.90
C CYS A 228 -26.87 -3.38 -20.13
N ASP A 229 -25.90 -4.27 -19.91
CA ASP A 229 -25.19 -4.97 -20.98
C ASP A 229 -26.11 -5.68 -21.95
N LYS A 230 -27.21 -6.27 -21.44
CA LYS A 230 -28.18 -7.02 -22.24
C LYS A 230 -29.32 -6.17 -22.85
N HIS A 231 -29.51 -4.91 -22.38
CA HIS A 231 -30.68 -4.10 -22.78
C HIS A 231 -30.30 -2.78 -23.47
N LEU A 232 -29.03 -2.38 -23.46
CA LEU A 232 -28.59 -1.22 -24.23
C LEU A 232 -28.62 -1.52 -25.72
N LYS A 233 -29.19 -0.58 -26.50
CA LYS A 233 -29.15 -0.61 -27.96
C LYS A 233 -27.69 -0.40 -28.45
N TYR A 234 -27.45 -0.77 -29.71
CA TYR A 234 -26.13 -0.59 -30.34
C TYR A 234 -24.98 -1.23 -29.53
N ARG A 235 -25.24 -2.35 -28.85
CA ARG A 235 -24.33 -2.91 -27.84
C ARG A 235 -22.88 -3.10 -28.32
N ASP A 236 -22.70 -3.51 -29.58
CA ASP A 236 -21.37 -3.72 -30.19
C ASP A 236 -20.61 -2.39 -30.44
N SER A 237 -21.31 -1.26 -30.34
CA SER A 237 -20.79 0.09 -30.50
C SER A 237 -20.85 0.92 -29.22
N VAL A 238 -21.13 0.26 -28.07
CA VAL A 238 -21.22 0.91 -26.76
C VAL A 238 -20.16 0.36 -25.83
N ILE A 239 -19.40 1.25 -25.20
CA ILE A 239 -18.48 0.94 -24.12
C ILE A 239 -19.19 1.22 -22.80
N ILE A 240 -19.44 0.19 -21.99
CA ILE A 240 -19.97 0.38 -20.64
C ILE A 240 -18.84 0.79 -19.72
N SER A 241 -18.98 1.95 -19.11
CA SER A 241 -18.08 2.51 -18.12
C SER A 241 -18.70 2.48 -16.73
N THR A 242 -17.88 2.33 -15.70
CA THR A 242 -18.28 2.44 -14.30
C THR A 242 -17.51 3.56 -13.62
N HIS A 243 -18.18 4.29 -12.71
CA HIS A 243 -17.62 5.38 -11.92
C HIS A 243 -18.06 5.23 -10.46
N PRO A 244 -17.42 4.35 -9.68
CA PRO A 244 -17.84 4.12 -8.31
C PRO A 244 -17.25 5.15 -7.34
N HIS A 245 -18.11 5.66 -6.43
CA HIS A 245 -17.70 6.25 -5.17
C HIS A 245 -17.58 5.19 -4.07
N ASN A 246 -17.11 5.57 -2.89
CA ASN A 246 -16.71 4.66 -1.81
C ASN A 246 -17.47 4.91 -0.50
N ASP A 247 -18.75 5.31 -0.59
CA ASP A 247 -19.55 5.72 0.58
C ASP A 247 -19.73 4.60 1.62
N ARG A 248 -19.70 3.35 1.19
CA ARG A 248 -19.81 2.15 2.04
C ARG A 248 -18.46 1.47 2.29
N GLY A 249 -17.35 2.03 1.76
CA GLY A 249 -16.03 1.40 1.81
C GLY A 249 -15.90 0.19 0.86
N THR A 250 -16.74 0.09 -0.19
CA THR A 250 -16.76 -1.05 -1.12
C THR A 250 -16.52 -0.65 -2.57
N GLY A 251 -16.03 0.56 -2.83
CA GLY A 251 -15.83 1.11 -4.17
C GLY A 251 -14.95 0.22 -5.07
N VAL A 252 -13.84 -0.33 -4.53
CA VAL A 252 -12.98 -1.26 -5.29
C VAL A 252 -13.73 -2.55 -5.64
N ALA A 253 -14.40 -3.16 -4.68
CA ALA A 253 -15.21 -4.36 -4.93
C ALA A 253 -16.35 -4.09 -5.93
N CYS A 254 -16.94 -2.89 -5.87
CA CYS A 254 -17.97 -2.45 -6.81
C CYS A 254 -17.43 -2.41 -8.24
N ALA A 255 -16.23 -1.85 -8.45
CA ALA A 255 -15.57 -1.80 -9.75
C ALA A 255 -15.15 -3.19 -10.25
N GLU A 256 -14.55 -4.03 -9.40
CA GLU A 256 -14.16 -5.40 -9.75
C GLU A 256 -15.36 -6.21 -10.26
N LEU A 257 -16.45 -6.21 -9.49
CA LEU A 257 -17.65 -6.95 -9.87
C LEU A 257 -18.35 -6.36 -11.11
N ALA A 258 -18.31 -5.03 -11.30
CA ALA A 258 -18.80 -4.38 -12.51
C ALA A 258 -18.04 -4.84 -13.77
N VAL A 259 -16.69 -4.93 -13.68
CA VAL A 259 -15.86 -5.44 -14.79
C VAL A 259 -16.18 -6.91 -15.08
N LEU A 260 -16.35 -7.75 -14.06
CA LEU A 260 -16.80 -9.14 -14.26
C LEU A 260 -18.17 -9.20 -14.92
N ALA A 261 -19.07 -8.26 -14.60
CA ALA A 261 -20.43 -8.18 -15.14
C ALA A 261 -20.52 -7.57 -16.55
N GLY A 262 -19.42 -7.07 -17.13
CA GLY A 262 -19.38 -6.59 -18.51
C GLY A 262 -18.97 -5.13 -18.70
N ALA A 263 -18.65 -4.39 -17.63
CA ALA A 263 -18.05 -3.06 -17.77
C ALA A 263 -16.65 -3.18 -18.41
N GLN A 264 -16.39 -2.33 -19.39
CA GLN A 264 -15.17 -2.36 -20.20
C GLN A 264 -14.22 -1.21 -19.87
N ARG A 265 -14.68 -0.24 -19.08
CA ARG A 265 -13.97 0.98 -18.73
C ARG A 265 -14.26 1.35 -17.27
N VAL A 266 -13.27 1.95 -16.61
CA VAL A 266 -13.38 2.39 -15.21
C VAL A 266 -12.87 3.82 -15.10
N GLU A 267 -13.70 4.71 -14.56
CA GLU A 267 -13.32 6.03 -14.07
C GLU A 267 -12.88 5.93 -12.61
N CYS A 268 -11.69 6.45 -12.29
CA CYS A 268 -11.05 6.24 -11.01
C CYS A 268 -10.11 7.40 -10.64
N CYS A 269 -9.72 7.47 -9.38
CA CYS A 269 -8.69 8.40 -8.88
C CYS A 269 -7.57 7.65 -8.18
N LEU A 270 -6.36 8.20 -8.24
CA LEU A 270 -5.24 7.69 -7.45
C LEU A 270 -5.58 7.79 -5.95
N PHE A 271 -5.34 6.71 -5.23
CA PHE A 271 -5.59 6.58 -3.78
C PHE A 271 -7.03 6.89 -3.36
N GLY A 272 -7.97 6.83 -4.29
CA GLY A 272 -9.39 6.97 -3.99
C GLY A 272 -9.84 8.39 -3.64
N ASN A 273 -9.13 9.43 -4.09
CA ASN A 273 -9.55 10.81 -3.86
C ASN A 273 -10.88 11.14 -4.55
N GLY A 274 -11.68 12.01 -3.96
CA GLY A 274 -12.96 12.45 -4.54
C GLY A 274 -13.95 12.92 -3.48
N GLU A 275 -15.15 13.22 -3.94
CA GLU A 275 -16.24 13.71 -3.11
C GLU A 275 -16.59 12.75 -1.96
N ARG A 276 -16.97 13.29 -0.80
CA ARG A 276 -17.38 12.56 0.41
C ARG A 276 -16.30 11.59 0.90
N THR A 277 -16.41 10.30 0.54
CA THR A 277 -15.48 9.21 0.89
C THR A 277 -14.51 8.87 -0.22
N GLY A 278 -14.58 9.60 -1.34
CA GLY A 278 -13.73 9.43 -2.51
C GLY A 278 -14.30 8.53 -3.60
N ASN A 279 -13.55 8.43 -4.68
CA ASN A 279 -13.79 7.54 -5.82
C ASN A 279 -13.15 6.17 -5.61
N VAL A 280 -13.37 5.25 -6.53
CA VAL A 280 -12.61 3.99 -6.56
C VAL A 280 -11.12 4.28 -6.68
N ASP A 281 -10.33 3.61 -5.82
CA ASP A 281 -8.87 3.73 -5.83
C ASP A 281 -8.27 2.97 -7.01
N ALA A 282 -7.71 3.72 -7.97
CA ALA A 282 -7.05 3.21 -9.16
C ALA A 282 -5.87 2.28 -8.82
N VAL A 283 -5.07 2.65 -7.80
CA VAL A 283 -3.90 1.87 -7.38
C VAL A 283 -4.34 0.52 -6.84
N THR A 284 -5.28 0.50 -5.91
CA THR A 284 -5.78 -0.75 -5.33
C THR A 284 -6.41 -1.65 -6.39
N LEU A 285 -7.26 -1.10 -7.26
CA LEU A 285 -7.95 -1.89 -8.29
C LEU A 285 -6.95 -2.48 -9.30
N ALA A 286 -5.98 -1.70 -9.77
CA ALA A 286 -4.98 -2.15 -10.73
C ALA A 286 -4.03 -3.21 -10.10
N MET A 287 -3.59 -2.98 -8.87
CA MET A 287 -2.70 -3.91 -8.17
C MET A 287 -3.39 -5.21 -7.76
N ASN A 288 -4.70 -5.20 -7.53
CA ASN A 288 -5.49 -6.42 -7.35
C ASN A 288 -5.44 -7.30 -8.61
N MET A 289 -5.58 -6.70 -9.80
CA MET A 289 -5.42 -7.42 -11.07
C MET A 289 -3.97 -7.93 -11.24
N TYR A 290 -2.98 -7.08 -10.97
CA TYR A 290 -1.56 -7.42 -11.07
C TYR A 290 -1.19 -8.63 -10.20
N SER A 291 -1.68 -8.66 -8.95
CA SER A 291 -1.46 -9.79 -8.03
C SER A 291 -2.10 -11.11 -8.48
N HIS A 292 -3.03 -11.06 -9.43
CA HIS A 292 -3.63 -12.22 -10.09
C HIS A 292 -3.00 -12.55 -11.45
N GLY A 293 -1.90 -11.88 -11.81
CA GLY A 293 -1.18 -12.13 -13.06
C GLY A 293 -1.78 -11.43 -14.29
N VAL A 294 -2.64 -10.45 -14.09
CA VAL A 294 -3.22 -9.64 -15.15
C VAL A 294 -2.51 -8.29 -15.22
N ASP A 295 -1.84 -8.01 -16.33
CA ASP A 295 -1.19 -6.72 -16.57
C ASP A 295 -2.24 -5.60 -16.61
N PRO A 296 -2.25 -4.67 -15.63
CA PRO A 296 -3.22 -3.59 -15.56
C PRO A 296 -2.99 -2.50 -16.63
N LYS A 297 -1.88 -2.52 -17.34
CA LYS A 297 -1.43 -1.46 -18.28
C LYS A 297 -1.20 -0.11 -17.62
N LEU A 298 -1.05 -0.08 -16.30
CA LEU A 298 -0.65 1.06 -15.49
C LEU A 298 0.65 0.70 -14.76
N ASP A 299 1.60 1.61 -14.77
CA ASP A 299 2.93 1.42 -14.18
C ASP A 299 3.03 2.10 -12.82
N PHE A 300 3.05 1.30 -11.77
CA PHE A 300 3.27 1.73 -10.38
C PHE A 300 4.65 1.33 -9.84
N SER A 301 5.62 1.04 -10.72
CA SER A 301 6.97 0.60 -10.33
C SER A 301 7.75 1.64 -9.50
N ASP A 302 7.31 2.90 -9.50
CA ASP A 302 7.87 3.97 -8.67
C ASP A 302 6.78 4.55 -7.73
N MET A 303 6.16 3.67 -6.96
CA MET A 303 5.11 4.07 -5.99
C MET A 303 5.55 5.18 -5.03
N PRO A 304 6.80 5.20 -4.50
CA PRO A 304 7.23 6.29 -3.62
C PRO A 304 7.16 7.67 -4.28
N ALA A 305 7.58 7.81 -5.55
CA ALA A 305 7.52 9.09 -6.26
C ALA A 305 6.07 9.51 -6.57
N ILE A 306 5.21 8.55 -6.92
CA ILE A 306 3.78 8.79 -7.14
C ILE A 306 3.12 9.29 -5.86
N CYS A 307 3.34 8.61 -4.73
CA CYS A 307 2.82 9.03 -3.43
C CYS A 307 3.30 10.43 -3.04
N ALA A 308 4.59 10.71 -3.17
CA ALA A 308 5.17 12.01 -2.82
C ALA A 308 4.59 13.15 -3.68
N THR A 309 4.42 12.92 -4.98
CA THR A 309 3.81 13.90 -5.87
C THR A 309 2.34 14.11 -5.52
N TYR A 310 1.58 13.04 -5.34
CA TYR A 310 0.17 13.10 -4.96
C TYR A 310 -0.03 13.89 -3.66
N GLU A 311 0.65 13.54 -2.57
CA GLU A 311 0.49 14.22 -1.27
C GLU A 311 0.88 15.70 -1.34
N ARG A 312 1.94 16.03 -2.06
CA ARG A 312 2.40 17.41 -2.23
C ARG A 312 1.40 18.27 -3.02
N VAL A 313 0.87 17.73 -4.10
CA VAL A 313 0.02 18.48 -5.03
C VAL A 313 -1.42 18.58 -4.52
N THR A 314 -1.94 17.50 -3.96
CA THR A 314 -3.32 17.45 -3.44
C THR A 314 -3.43 17.94 -1.99
N ARG A 315 -2.34 17.93 -1.25
CA ARG A 315 -2.29 18.18 0.20
C ARG A 315 -3.12 17.15 1.00
N MET A 316 -3.44 16.02 0.37
CA MET A 316 -4.11 14.88 1.01
C MET A 316 -3.07 13.87 1.45
N HIS A 317 -3.24 13.33 2.65
CA HIS A 317 -2.35 12.28 3.18
C HIS A 317 -2.84 10.90 2.77
N ILE A 318 -1.93 10.04 2.31
CA ILE A 318 -2.20 8.64 2.04
C ILE A 318 -2.16 7.88 3.37
N TYR A 319 -3.28 7.29 3.77
CA TYR A 319 -3.37 6.56 5.03
C TYR A 319 -2.33 5.41 5.08
N GLU A 320 -1.70 5.24 6.24
CA GLU A 320 -0.56 4.33 6.42
C GLU A 320 -0.86 2.86 6.08
N ARG A 321 -2.12 2.48 6.04
CA ARG A 321 -2.58 1.12 5.69
C ARG A 321 -3.36 1.07 4.38
N THR A 322 -3.25 2.10 3.54
CA THR A 322 -3.80 2.06 2.17
C THR A 322 -3.15 0.89 1.42
N PRO A 323 -3.95 0.00 0.82
CA PRO A 323 -3.41 -1.15 0.10
C PRO A 323 -2.28 -0.77 -0.87
N TYR A 324 -1.20 -1.53 -0.88
CA TYR A 324 0.00 -1.38 -1.70
C TYR A 324 0.82 -0.11 -1.47
N ALA A 325 0.19 1.04 -1.19
CA ALA A 325 0.85 2.36 -1.12
C ALA A 325 1.21 2.80 0.30
N GLY A 326 0.42 2.44 1.30
CA GLY A 326 0.58 2.88 2.68
C GLY A 326 1.93 2.49 3.28
N GLN A 327 2.45 3.30 4.18
CA GLN A 327 3.78 3.11 4.77
C GLN A 327 3.92 1.78 5.52
N LEU A 328 2.83 1.25 6.11
CA LEU A 328 2.84 0.07 6.96
C LEU A 328 2.45 -1.24 6.26
N VAL A 329 2.15 -1.20 4.96
CA VAL A 329 1.60 -2.39 4.26
C VAL A 329 2.63 -3.50 4.04
N PHE A 330 3.92 -3.17 4.03
CA PHE A 330 5.02 -4.14 3.94
C PHE A 330 5.80 -4.29 5.25
N ALA A 331 5.23 -3.86 6.37
CA ALA A 331 5.78 -4.02 7.70
C ALA A 331 5.02 -5.10 8.48
N ALA A 332 5.74 -5.90 9.24
CA ALA A 332 5.13 -6.87 10.16
C ALA A 332 5.55 -6.57 11.60
N PHE A 333 4.60 -6.53 12.52
CA PHE A 333 4.82 -6.21 13.93
C PHE A 333 4.86 -7.45 14.83
N SER A 334 4.23 -8.55 14.40
CA SER A 334 4.30 -9.83 15.11
C SER A 334 5.60 -10.56 14.79
N GLY A 335 6.33 -11.00 15.81
CA GLY A 335 7.58 -11.74 15.63
C GLY A 335 7.42 -13.06 14.84
N SER A 336 6.28 -13.72 14.96
CA SER A 336 5.99 -14.92 14.16
C SER A 336 5.78 -14.60 12.68
N HIS A 337 5.18 -13.45 12.37
CA HIS A 337 5.02 -12.99 10.97
C HIS A 337 6.37 -12.59 10.38
N GLN A 338 7.19 -11.87 11.13
CA GLN A 338 8.56 -11.47 10.71
C GLN A 338 9.43 -12.69 10.39
N ASP A 339 9.45 -13.69 11.30
CA ASP A 339 10.18 -14.94 11.09
C ASP A 339 9.68 -15.70 9.86
N ALA A 340 8.35 -15.76 9.65
CA ALA A 340 7.78 -16.43 8.49
C ALA A 340 8.12 -15.70 7.17
N ILE A 341 8.08 -14.36 7.16
CA ILE A 341 8.47 -13.57 5.99
C ILE A 341 9.96 -13.76 5.67
N ALA A 342 10.83 -13.66 6.69
CA ALA A 342 12.27 -13.87 6.51
C ALA A 342 12.58 -15.25 5.92
N LYS A 343 11.95 -16.31 6.45
CA LYS A 343 12.08 -17.68 5.91
C LYS A 343 11.51 -17.81 4.49
N GLY A 344 10.38 -17.17 4.20
CA GLY A 344 9.79 -17.13 2.87
C GLY A 344 10.70 -16.46 1.84
N MET A 345 11.29 -15.32 2.18
CA MET A 345 12.25 -14.62 1.33
C MET A 345 13.53 -15.44 1.11
N ALA A 346 14.06 -16.05 2.18
CA ALA A 346 15.24 -16.95 2.08
C ALA A 346 14.96 -18.16 1.18
N TYR A 347 13.79 -18.80 1.32
CA TYR A 347 13.36 -19.91 0.49
C TYR A 347 13.31 -19.51 -1.00
N ARG A 348 12.69 -18.38 -1.33
CA ARG A 348 12.63 -17.86 -2.70
C ARG A 348 14.01 -17.62 -3.28
N LYS A 349 14.91 -16.98 -2.51
CA LYS A 349 16.29 -16.76 -2.93
C LYS A 349 17.04 -18.07 -3.20
N GLN A 350 16.79 -19.10 -2.41
CA GLN A 350 17.41 -20.42 -2.54
C GLN A 350 16.87 -21.21 -3.74
N THR A 351 15.55 -21.20 -3.96
CA THR A 351 14.88 -21.99 -5.00
C THR A 351 14.86 -21.31 -6.35
N GLY A 352 14.95 -19.98 -6.41
CA GLY A 352 14.81 -19.19 -7.63
C GLY A 352 13.40 -19.27 -8.24
N GLU A 353 12.37 -19.60 -7.44
CA GLU A 353 11.00 -19.72 -7.91
C GLU A 353 10.49 -18.40 -8.48
N HIS A 354 10.01 -18.42 -9.72
CA HIS A 354 9.52 -17.22 -10.41
C HIS A 354 8.18 -16.73 -9.84
N ARG A 355 7.26 -17.66 -9.51
CA ARG A 355 5.97 -17.29 -8.91
C ARG A 355 6.17 -16.65 -7.56
N TRP A 356 5.45 -15.53 -7.32
CA TRP A 356 5.46 -14.92 -6.03
C TRP A 356 4.68 -15.76 -5.01
N THR A 357 5.38 -16.21 -3.98
CA THR A 357 4.81 -16.88 -2.81
C THR A 357 5.62 -16.46 -1.60
N CYS A 358 5.09 -15.58 -0.79
CA CYS A 358 5.72 -15.17 0.46
C CYS A 358 4.65 -15.09 1.55
N PRO A 359 4.85 -15.69 2.73
CA PRO A 359 3.90 -15.55 3.82
C PRO A 359 3.62 -14.08 4.13
N TYR A 360 2.34 -13.73 4.30
CA TYR A 360 1.85 -12.39 4.68
C TYR A 360 2.12 -11.25 3.69
N ILE A 361 2.84 -11.45 2.60
CA ILE A 361 3.12 -10.42 1.59
C ILE A 361 2.53 -10.85 0.25
N PRO A 362 1.40 -10.23 -0.19
CA PRO A 362 0.66 -10.69 -1.37
C PRO A 362 1.33 -10.35 -2.71
N VAL A 363 2.23 -9.36 -2.75
CA VAL A 363 2.98 -8.94 -3.94
C VAL A 363 4.44 -8.72 -3.59
N ASP A 364 5.34 -8.81 -4.58
CA ASP A 364 6.74 -8.42 -4.39
C ASP A 364 6.83 -6.89 -4.20
N PRO A 365 7.31 -6.39 -3.06
CA PRO A 365 7.49 -4.96 -2.86
C PRO A 365 8.36 -4.29 -3.91
N HIS A 366 9.34 -5.01 -4.48
CA HIS A 366 10.24 -4.47 -5.51
C HIS A 366 9.51 -4.11 -6.80
N ASP A 367 8.41 -4.79 -7.14
CA ASP A 367 7.60 -4.48 -8.33
C ASP A 367 7.01 -3.07 -8.31
N ILE A 368 6.86 -2.48 -7.13
CA ILE A 368 6.34 -1.13 -6.94
C ILE A 368 7.39 -0.17 -6.35
N GLY A 369 8.69 -0.47 -6.52
CA GLY A 369 9.79 0.38 -6.07
C GLY A 369 9.94 0.46 -4.55
N ARG A 370 9.44 -0.55 -3.81
CA ARG A 370 9.55 -0.63 -2.35
C ARG A 370 10.39 -1.84 -1.92
N THR A 371 10.74 -1.88 -0.67
CA THR A 371 11.37 -3.04 -0.03
C THR A 371 10.48 -3.54 1.11
N TYR A 372 10.69 -4.77 1.53
CA TYR A 372 10.15 -5.20 2.81
C TYR A 372 10.87 -4.42 3.91
N ASP A 373 10.12 -3.57 4.60
CA ASP A 373 10.67 -2.69 5.62
C ASP A 373 10.94 -3.47 6.91
N ALA A 374 12.02 -4.24 6.90
CA ALA A 374 12.58 -4.81 8.12
C ALA A 374 12.97 -3.71 9.12
N ASP A 375 13.28 -2.51 8.62
CA ASP A 375 13.73 -1.36 9.42
C ASP A 375 12.59 -0.62 10.14
N VAL A 376 11.32 -0.85 9.77
CA VAL A 376 10.15 -0.35 10.50
C VAL A 376 9.70 -1.33 11.59
N ILE A 377 10.61 -2.20 12.06
CA ILE A 377 10.32 -3.05 13.23
C ILE A 377 10.29 -2.15 14.46
N ARG A 378 9.13 -1.57 14.69
CA ARG A 378 8.81 -0.91 15.94
C ARG A 378 8.53 -2.00 16.97
N ILE A 379 9.45 -2.14 17.92
CA ILE A 379 9.31 -3.14 18.99
C ILE A 379 8.40 -2.56 20.05
N ASN A 380 7.23 -3.14 20.17
CA ASN A 380 6.27 -2.84 21.23
C ASN A 380 6.06 -4.07 22.12
N SER A 381 5.23 -3.94 23.15
CA SER A 381 4.90 -5.01 24.10
C SER A 381 4.29 -6.27 23.46
N GLN A 382 3.82 -6.20 22.22
CA GLN A 382 3.28 -7.32 21.45
C GLN A 382 4.32 -7.98 20.54
N SER A 383 5.50 -7.37 20.41
CA SER A 383 6.56 -7.93 19.57
C SER A 383 7.11 -9.22 20.18
N GLY A 384 7.08 -10.30 19.42
CA GLY A 384 7.54 -11.61 19.88
C GLY A 384 9.07 -11.70 19.94
N LYS A 385 9.56 -12.75 20.61
CA LYS A 385 10.99 -13.06 20.85
C LYS A 385 11.82 -13.12 19.55
N GLY A 386 11.22 -13.47 18.41
CA GLY A 386 11.87 -13.53 17.09
C GLY A 386 12.21 -12.15 16.51
N GLY A 387 11.34 -11.16 16.71
CA GLY A 387 11.51 -9.83 16.13
C GLY A 387 12.72 -9.08 16.68
N ILE A 388 12.98 -9.19 17.98
CA ILE A 388 14.10 -8.52 18.65
C ILE A 388 15.45 -9.08 18.18
N GLY A 389 15.56 -10.41 18.07
CA GLY A 389 16.76 -11.06 17.54
C GLY A 389 17.02 -10.70 16.08
N PHE A 390 15.98 -10.62 15.27
CA PHE A 390 16.05 -10.24 13.86
C PHE A 390 16.55 -8.79 13.69
N VAL A 391 16.05 -7.84 14.51
CA VAL A 391 16.52 -6.44 14.48
C VAL A 391 18.02 -6.34 14.74
N LEU A 392 18.54 -7.01 15.77
CA LEU A 392 19.95 -6.98 16.09
C LEU A 392 20.81 -7.67 15.03
N GLU A 393 20.32 -8.75 14.44
CA GLU A 393 21.03 -9.49 13.39
C GLU A 393 21.10 -8.66 12.09
N GLN A 394 19.98 -8.12 11.62
CA GLN A 394 19.93 -7.39 10.34
C GLN A 394 20.61 -6.02 10.39
N ASN A 395 20.42 -5.26 11.48
CA ASN A 395 20.92 -3.89 11.55
C ASN A 395 22.33 -3.78 12.12
N TYR A 396 22.74 -4.75 12.94
CA TYR A 396 23.99 -4.65 13.69
C TYR A 396 24.84 -5.92 13.63
N GLY A 397 24.40 -6.96 12.94
CA GLY A 397 25.13 -8.21 12.76
C GLY A 397 25.13 -9.17 13.95
N TYR A 398 24.43 -8.88 15.06
CA TYR A 398 24.42 -9.72 16.27
C TYR A 398 23.48 -10.90 16.16
N ASN A 399 24.00 -12.08 15.82
CA ASN A 399 23.23 -13.33 15.75
C ASN A 399 23.20 -14.05 17.10
N LEU A 400 22.29 -13.64 17.97
CA LEU A 400 22.16 -14.15 19.33
C LEU A 400 21.69 -15.62 19.38
N PRO A 401 22.20 -16.45 20.32
CA PRO A 401 21.64 -17.77 20.59
C PRO A 401 20.15 -17.73 20.95
N PRO A 402 19.35 -18.77 20.58
CA PRO A 402 17.90 -18.74 20.78
C PRO A 402 17.44 -18.45 22.22
N LYS A 403 18.09 -19.04 23.23
CA LYS A 403 17.77 -18.80 24.64
C LYS A 403 18.15 -17.38 25.08
N MET A 404 19.24 -16.82 24.55
CA MET A 404 19.63 -15.43 24.81
C MET A 404 18.69 -14.42 24.16
N ARG A 405 18.21 -14.71 22.92
CA ARG A 405 17.16 -13.92 22.25
C ARG A 405 15.90 -13.85 23.13
N GLU A 406 15.55 -14.96 23.75
CA GLU A 406 14.40 -15.02 24.64
C GLU A 406 14.60 -14.16 25.90
N ALA A 407 15.76 -14.23 26.53
CA ALA A 407 16.08 -13.44 27.72
C ALA A 407 16.08 -11.93 27.41
N LEU A 408 16.71 -11.52 26.30
CA LEU A 408 16.68 -10.14 25.82
C LEU A 408 15.24 -9.71 25.49
N GLY A 409 14.44 -10.59 24.91
CA GLY A 409 13.03 -10.33 24.59
C GLY A 409 12.20 -9.90 25.80
N TYR A 410 12.36 -10.60 26.91
CA TYR A 410 11.70 -10.22 28.17
C TYR A 410 12.21 -8.87 28.70
N LYS A 411 13.51 -8.58 28.58
CA LYS A 411 14.08 -7.31 29.03
C LYS A 411 13.57 -6.13 28.21
N VAL A 412 13.60 -6.24 26.90
CA VAL A 412 13.10 -5.21 25.96
C VAL A 412 11.61 -4.96 26.17
N LYS A 413 10.82 -6.03 26.32
CA LYS A 413 9.38 -5.93 26.64
C LYS A 413 9.15 -5.16 27.94
N SER A 414 9.87 -5.48 29.01
CA SER A 414 9.76 -4.78 30.28
C SER A 414 10.05 -3.26 30.13
N VAL A 415 11.05 -2.88 29.35
CA VAL A 415 11.37 -1.46 29.09
C VAL A 415 10.26 -0.77 28.30
N SER A 416 9.75 -1.43 27.25
CA SER A 416 8.64 -0.91 26.43
C SER A 416 7.35 -0.73 27.25
N ASP A 417 6.99 -1.72 28.08
CA ASP A 417 5.80 -1.68 28.94
C ASP A 417 5.89 -0.52 29.95
N HIS A 418 7.07 -0.28 30.56
CA HIS A 418 7.23 0.81 31.52
C HIS A 418 7.28 2.20 30.88
N SER A 419 7.82 2.31 29.66
CA SER A 419 7.91 3.59 28.96
C SER A 419 6.63 3.93 28.17
N HIS A 420 5.68 2.99 28.00
CA HIS A 420 4.47 3.12 27.20
C HIS A 420 4.74 3.59 25.77
N LYS A 421 5.90 3.24 25.20
CA LYS A 421 6.29 3.61 23.85
C LYS A 421 6.91 2.44 23.08
N GLU A 422 6.87 2.57 21.77
CA GLU A 422 7.62 1.71 20.88
C GLU A 422 9.12 2.02 20.97
N LEU A 423 9.95 0.99 20.82
CA LEU A 423 11.40 1.11 20.85
C LEU A 423 11.96 1.00 19.43
N SER A 424 12.82 1.93 19.08
CA SER A 424 13.59 1.91 17.84
C SER A 424 14.67 0.81 17.86
N ALA A 425 15.19 0.43 16.69
CA ALA A 425 16.32 -0.51 16.59
C ALA A 425 17.54 -0.05 17.42
N ALA A 426 17.82 1.25 17.44
CA ALA A 426 18.90 1.83 18.24
C ALA A 426 18.66 1.70 19.76
N GLU A 427 17.42 1.88 20.21
CA GLU A 427 17.07 1.67 21.63
C GLU A 427 17.17 0.20 22.04
N VAL A 428 16.83 -0.73 21.16
CA VAL A 428 17.02 -2.17 21.38
C VAL A 428 18.49 -2.53 21.46
N LEU A 429 19.32 -1.99 20.57
CA LEU A 429 20.77 -2.15 20.62
C LEU A 429 21.31 -1.64 21.95
N HIS A 430 20.90 -0.46 22.37
CA HIS A 430 21.34 0.12 23.65
C HIS A 430 20.96 -0.75 24.86
N ILE A 431 19.74 -1.31 24.88
CA ILE A 431 19.31 -2.25 25.92
C ILE A 431 20.17 -3.52 25.90
N PHE A 432 20.51 -4.04 24.71
CA PHE A 432 21.39 -5.20 24.57
C PHE A 432 22.81 -4.88 25.06
N GLU A 433 23.38 -3.77 24.63
CA GLU A 433 24.72 -3.33 25.02
C GLU A 433 24.83 -3.10 26.53
N ASP A 434 23.92 -2.36 27.10
CA ASP A 434 23.87 -2.06 28.52
C ASP A 434 23.67 -3.30 29.40
N THR A 435 22.94 -4.28 28.89
CA THR A 435 22.62 -5.48 29.67
C THR A 435 23.67 -6.57 29.52
N TYR A 436 24.17 -6.81 28.31
CA TYR A 436 24.90 -8.05 28.00
C TYR A 436 26.30 -7.83 27.45
N LEU A 437 26.63 -6.67 26.83
CA LEU A 437 27.84 -6.53 26.04
C LEU A 437 29.01 -5.96 26.89
N ASN A 438 30.15 -6.68 26.92
CA ASN A 438 31.41 -6.22 27.52
C ASN A 438 31.27 -5.71 28.95
N ARG A 439 30.44 -6.33 29.77
CA ARG A 439 30.23 -5.95 31.18
C ARG A 439 31.43 -6.32 32.02
N ALA A 440 32.20 -5.32 32.46
CA ALA A 440 33.48 -5.50 33.15
C ALA A 440 33.45 -5.15 34.66
N LYS A 441 32.25 -5.10 35.26
CA LYS A 441 32.08 -4.82 36.70
C LYS A 441 30.93 -5.65 37.26
N PRO A 442 31.04 -6.19 38.49
CA PRO A 442 32.14 -6.02 39.48
C PRO A 442 33.41 -6.82 39.17
N LEU A 443 33.32 -7.86 38.29
CA LEU A 443 34.45 -8.70 37.89
C LEU A 443 34.99 -8.25 36.51
N ASN A 444 36.33 -8.23 36.39
CA ASN A 444 37.00 -8.05 35.09
C ASN A 444 38.19 -9.00 34.95
N VAL A 445 38.45 -9.48 33.73
CA VAL A 445 39.71 -10.12 33.34
C VAL A 445 40.55 -9.08 32.64
N VAL A 446 41.60 -8.62 33.34
CA VAL A 446 42.49 -7.58 32.84
C VAL A 446 43.43 -8.15 31.79
N GLU A 447 43.93 -9.37 32.00
CA GLU A 447 44.89 -10.04 31.13
C GLU A 447 44.78 -11.55 31.30
N ALA A 448 44.96 -12.29 30.21
CA ALA A 448 45.00 -13.75 30.21
C ALA A 448 46.12 -14.26 29.28
N HIS A 449 47.08 -14.99 29.83
CA HIS A 449 48.14 -15.65 29.09
C HIS A 449 47.88 -17.16 29.02
N PHE A 450 48.09 -17.74 27.85
CA PHE A 450 47.80 -19.16 27.59
C PHE A 450 49.10 -19.91 27.25
N ALA A 451 49.27 -21.10 27.86
CA ALA A 451 50.32 -22.05 27.55
C ALA A 451 49.71 -23.44 27.28
N GLN A 452 50.25 -24.18 26.35
CA GLN A 452 49.80 -25.53 26.02
C GLN A 452 50.80 -26.56 26.61
N VAL A 453 50.53 -26.99 27.84
CA VAL A 453 51.31 -28.01 28.56
C VAL A 453 50.34 -28.96 29.25
N ASN A 454 50.16 -30.16 28.71
CA ASN A 454 49.18 -31.15 29.21
C ASN A 454 47.74 -30.60 29.39
N GLY A 455 47.21 -29.99 28.33
CA GLY A 455 45.97 -29.20 28.31
C GLY A 455 46.23 -27.72 28.09
N ILE A 456 45.22 -26.87 28.22
CA ILE A 456 45.39 -25.41 28.15
C ILE A 456 45.56 -24.85 29.57
N THR A 457 46.72 -24.28 29.85
CA THR A 457 46.96 -23.55 31.11
C THR A 457 46.70 -22.07 30.87
N ALA A 458 45.83 -21.42 31.66
CA ALA A 458 45.61 -19.98 31.65
C ALA A 458 46.15 -19.34 32.92
N THR A 459 46.99 -18.31 32.76
CA THR A 459 47.38 -17.39 33.86
C THR A 459 46.58 -16.12 33.67
N VAL A 460 45.66 -15.84 34.58
CA VAL A 460 44.65 -14.79 34.46
C VAL A 460 44.84 -13.75 35.54
N THR A 461 44.93 -12.48 35.14
CA THR A 461 44.88 -11.33 36.06
C THR A 461 43.43 -10.90 36.19
N LEU A 462 42.82 -11.18 37.35
CA LEU A 462 41.46 -10.81 37.69
C LEU A 462 41.42 -9.52 38.49
N GLU A 463 40.41 -8.72 38.26
CA GLU A 463 40.06 -7.57 39.11
C GLU A 463 38.61 -7.75 39.59
N LEU A 464 38.42 -7.90 40.90
CA LEU A 464 37.12 -8.04 41.54
C LEU A 464 36.96 -6.92 42.58
N ASN A 465 35.95 -6.08 42.43
CA ASN A 465 35.71 -4.92 43.30
C ASN A 465 36.93 -4.01 43.47
N GLY A 466 37.76 -3.84 42.43
CA GLY A 466 38.97 -3.02 42.44
C GLY A 466 40.21 -3.73 43.03
N GLN A 467 40.10 -4.98 43.49
CA GLN A 467 41.25 -5.78 43.97
C GLN A 467 41.74 -6.71 42.87
N ARG A 468 43.02 -6.69 42.60
CA ARG A 468 43.68 -7.53 41.59
C ARG A 468 44.23 -8.81 42.19
N LYS A 469 44.05 -9.92 41.47
CA LYS A 469 44.58 -11.23 41.83
C LYS A 469 45.05 -11.96 40.57
N VAL A 470 46.19 -12.60 40.61
CA VAL A 470 46.71 -13.46 39.53
C VAL A 470 46.44 -14.91 39.90
N VAL A 471 45.84 -15.65 39.04
CA VAL A 471 45.47 -17.06 39.26
C VAL A 471 45.82 -17.87 38.02
N THR A 472 46.37 -19.05 38.21
CA THR A 472 46.67 -20.01 37.15
C THR A 472 45.76 -21.23 37.28
N SER A 473 45.16 -21.64 36.19
CA SER A 473 44.30 -22.82 36.16
C SER A 473 44.46 -23.56 34.82
N VAL A 474 44.01 -24.82 34.79
CA VAL A 474 44.06 -25.68 33.61
C VAL A 474 42.61 -25.96 33.14
N GLY A 475 42.41 -26.07 31.83
CA GLY A 475 41.15 -26.40 31.24
C GLY A 475 41.29 -27.21 29.95
N ASN A 476 40.17 -27.74 29.45
CA ASN A 476 40.14 -28.45 28.17
C ASN A 476 40.28 -27.51 26.95
N GLY A 477 39.97 -26.23 27.15
CA GLY A 477 40.11 -25.14 26.18
C GLY A 477 40.46 -23.83 26.86
N ARG A 478 40.73 -22.78 26.08
CA ARG A 478 41.14 -21.45 26.60
C ARG A 478 40.06 -20.82 27.48
N LEU A 479 38.81 -20.86 27.05
CA LEU A 479 37.69 -20.28 27.79
C LEU A 479 37.40 -21.10 29.07
N ASP A 480 37.50 -22.42 29.01
CA ASP A 480 37.35 -23.32 30.16
C ASP A 480 38.46 -23.09 31.22
N ALA A 481 39.71 -22.91 30.79
CA ALA A 481 40.80 -22.61 31.67
C ALA A 481 40.61 -21.23 32.39
N VAL A 482 40.07 -20.22 31.72
CA VAL A 482 39.71 -18.93 32.31
C VAL A 482 38.56 -19.07 33.30
N ALA A 483 37.51 -19.82 32.94
CA ALA A 483 36.35 -20.09 33.81
C ALA A 483 36.82 -20.76 35.12
N ASN A 484 37.67 -21.80 35.02
CA ASN A 484 38.26 -22.50 36.17
C ASN A 484 39.14 -21.58 37.03
N ALA A 485 39.87 -20.65 36.42
CA ALA A 485 40.66 -19.64 37.16
C ALA A 485 39.74 -18.69 37.94
N ILE A 486 38.65 -18.22 37.34
CA ILE A 486 37.65 -17.36 37.99
C ILE A 486 36.98 -18.10 39.16
N GLN A 487 36.52 -19.33 38.96
CA GLN A 487 35.91 -20.14 40.03
C GLN A 487 36.89 -20.36 41.20
N SER A 488 38.13 -20.72 40.91
CA SER A 488 39.17 -20.92 41.93
C SER A 488 39.47 -19.64 42.71
N ALA A 489 39.44 -18.49 42.04
CA ALA A 489 39.77 -17.19 42.66
C ALA A 489 38.61 -16.63 43.51
N THR A 490 37.38 -16.90 43.14
CA THR A 490 36.16 -16.24 43.67
C THR A 490 35.28 -17.15 44.50
N GLY A 491 35.40 -18.47 44.34
CA GLY A 491 34.47 -19.47 44.92
C GLY A 491 33.10 -19.50 44.27
N MET A 492 32.91 -18.85 43.13
CA MET A 492 31.63 -18.87 42.40
C MET A 492 31.39 -20.27 41.79
N ASP A 493 30.18 -20.73 41.89
CA ASP A 493 29.75 -22.02 41.33
C ASP A 493 28.83 -21.83 40.14
N PHE A 494 29.36 -22.01 38.93
CA PHE A 494 28.65 -21.92 37.67
C PHE A 494 29.19 -22.96 36.68
N GLN A 495 28.37 -23.29 35.70
CA GLN A 495 28.73 -24.16 34.58
C GLN A 495 28.44 -23.45 33.26
N LEU A 496 29.34 -23.57 32.28
CA LEU A 496 29.16 -23.06 30.94
C LEU A 496 28.21 -23.99 30.19
N GLU A 497 26.98 -23.52 29.93
CA GLU A 497 25.94 -24.29 29.23
C GLU A 497 25.98 -24.03 27.73
N ASN A 498 26.24 -22.79 27.34
CA ASN A 498 26.21 -22.38 25.94
C ASN A 498 27.39 -21.47 25.59
N TYR A 499 27.97 -21.73 24.44
CA TYR A 499 28.99 -20.89 23.82
C TYR A 499 28.76 -20.85 22.31
N SER A 500 28.72 -19.65 21.75
CA SER A 500 28.70 -19.45 20.30
C SER A 500 29.45 -18.18 19.92
N GLU A 501 29.95 -18.13 18.70
CA GLU A 501 30.72 -17.00 18.18
C GLU A 501 30.53 -16.88 16.68
N HIS A 502 30.67 -15.67 16.17
CA HIS A 502 30.67 -15.37 14.73
C HIS A 502 31.39 -14.04 14.44
N SER A 503 31.67 -13.79 13.18
CA SER A 503 32.23 -12.54 12.71
C SER A 503 31.13 -11.47 12.58
N LEU A 504 31.37 -10.25 13.04
CA LEU A 504 30.47 -9.09 12.87
C LEU A 504 30.68 -8.39 11.53
N ASP A 505 31.94 -8.39 11.04
CA ASP A 505 32.35 -7.66 9.84
C ASP A 505 33.07 -8.62 8.87
N GLU A 506 33.27 -8.23 7.63
CA GLU A 506 34.10 -8.97 6.67
C GLU A 506 35.52 -8.42 6.61
N GLY A 507 36.50 -9.30 6.36
CA GLY A 507 37.91 -8.92 6.19
C GLY A 507 38.83 -9.26 7.36
N SER A 508 40.12 -8.95 7.21
CA SER A 508 41.18 -9.33 8.17
C SER A 508 41.17 -8.53 9.48
N THR A 509 40.44 -7.43 9.57
CA THR A 509 40.24 -6.59 10.76
C THR A 509 38.89 -6.77 11.38
N SER A 510 38.15 -7.82 10.97
CA SER A 510 36.81 -8.13 11.45
C SER A 510 36.79 -8.33 12.97
N ARG A 511 35.72 -7.81 13.61
CA ARG A 511 35.43 -8.08 15.01
C ARG A 511 34.67 -9.38 15.15
N ALA A 512 34.99 -10.15 16.16
CA ALA A 512 34.22 -11.30 16.59
C ALA A 512 33.19 -10.90 17.65
N ALA A 513 31.97 -11.48 17.56
CA ALA A 513 31.00 -11.50 18.64
C ALA A 513 30.96 -12.88 19.27
N SER A 514 31.05 -12.97 20.58
CA SER A 514 30.93 -14.20 21.35
C SER A 514 29.80 -14.08 22.36
N TYR A 515 29.10 -15.18 22.61
CA TYR A 515 27.98 -15.27 23.54
C TYR A 515 28.21 -16.45 24.50
N VAL A 516 28.00 -16.19 25.77
CA VAL A 516 28.14 -17.20 26.84
C VAL A 516 26.89 -17.26 27.67
N GLY A 517 26.37 -18.48 27.87
CA GLY A 517 25.31 -18.80 28.81
C GLY A 517 25.86 -19.62 29.99
N LEU A 518 25.59 -19.17 31.20
CA LEU A 518 25.99 -19.84 32.43
C LEU A 518 24.80 -20.34 33.21
N VAL A 519 24.91 -21.57 33.76
CA VAL A 519 23.96 -22.11 34.75
C VAL A 519 24.67 -22.07 36.10
N TRP A 520 23.99 -21.50 37.10
CA TRP A 520 24.50 -21.36 38.47
C TRP A 520 24.02 -22.49 39.36
N GLY A 521 24.68 -22.71 40.47
CA GLY A 521 24.32 -23.78 41.44
C GLY A 521 22.86 -23.68 41.95
N ASP A 522 22.24 -22.53 41.88
CA ASP A 522 20.79 -22.31 42.17
C ASP A 522 19.86 -22.50 40.96
N ASN A 523 20.37 -23.05 39.85
CA ASN A 523 19.70 -23.23 38.57
C ASN A 523 19.28 -21.94 37.84
N THR A 524 19.74 -20.78 38.27
CA THR A 524 19.58 -19.54 37.49
C THR A 524 20.47 -19.55 36.25
N VAL A 525 19.98 -18.94 35.15
CA VAL A 525 20.74 -18.82 33.91
C VAL A 525 21.04 -17.37 33.64
N THR A 526 22.33 -17.06 33.40
CA THR A 526 22.76 -15.73 33.00
C THR A 526 23.43 -15.77 31.65
N TRP A 527 23.33 -14.64 30.92
CA TRP A 527 23.90 -14.48 29.59
C TRP A 527 24.84 -13.30 29.53
N GLY A 528 25.89 -13.42 28.72
CA GLY A 528 26.80 -12.35 28.40
C GLY A 528 27.24 -12.39 26.94
N ALA A 529 27.59 -11.21 26.44
CA ALA A 529 28.16 -11.03 25.11
C ALA A 529 29.48 -10.29 25.21
N GLY A 530 30.38 -10.58 24.29
CA GLY A 530 31.68 -9.92 24.17
C GLY A 530 32.07 -9.69 22.73
N THR A 531 32.70 -8.56 22.46
CA THR A 531 33.23 -8.22 21.13
C THR A 531 34.67 -7.79 21.22
N ASP A 532 35.49 -8.30 20.32
CA ASP A 532 36.88 -7.90 20.12
C ASP A 532 37.36 -8.34 18.73
N THR A 533 38.52 -7.82 18.27
CA THR A 533 39.22 -8.32 17.09
C THR A 533 39.88 -9.66 17.33
N ASP A 534 40.19 -9.99 18.60
CA ASP A 534 40.65 -11.32 19.02
C ASP A 534 39.43 -12.13 19.55
N ILE A 535 39.15 -13.25 18.91
CA ILE A 535 38.03 -14.14 19.24
C ILE A 535 38.11 -14.68 20.68
N ILE A 536 39.34 -14.89 21.21
CA ILE A 536 39.53 -15.37 22.57
C ILE A 536 39.20 -14.25 23.57
N VAL A 537 39.62 -13.03 23.29
CA VAL A 537 39.28 -11.85 24.11
C VAL A 537 37.75 -11.62 24.08
N ALA A 538 37.13 -11.72 22.92
CA ALA A 538 35.66 -11.64 22.79
C ALA A 538 34.97 -12.71 23.67
N GLY A 539 35.43 -13.95 23.62
CA GLY A 539 34.90 -15.06 24.46
C GLY A 539 35.08 -14.81 25.96
N VAL A 540 36.26 -14.32 26.40
CA VAL A 540 36.54 -13.99 27.81
C VAL A 540 35.64 -12.83 28.28
N ARG A 541 35.46 -11.78 27.45
CA ARG A 541 34.52 -10.69 27.74
C ARG A 541 33.08 -11.17 27.87
N ALA A 542 32.65 -12.09 26.99
CA ALA A 542 31.31 -12.70 27.07
C ALA A 542 31.12 -13.49 28.38
N LEU A 543 32.12 -14.29 28.79
CA LEU A 543 32.12 -15.02 30.06
C LEU A 543 32.01 -14.08 31.25
N VAL A 544 32.86 -13.04 31.30
CA VAL A 544 32.86 -12.02 32.36
C VAL A 544 31.51 -11.30 32.41
N SER A 545 30.96 -10.93 31.25
CA SER A 545 29.64 -10.29 31.17
C SER A 545 28.53 -11.20 31.71
N ALA A 546 28.56 -12.52 31.41
CA ALA A 546 27.60 -13.48 31.92
C ALA A 546 27.70 -13.64 33.46
N ILE A 547 28.91 -13.60 34.00
CA ILE A 547 29.15 -13.62 35.47
C ILE A 547 28.64 -12.34 36.13
N ASN A 548 28.89 -11.20 35.55
CA ASN A 548 28.46 -9.90 36.08
C ASN A 548 26.95 -9.66 35.96
N ASN A 549 26.22 -10.53 35.26
CA ASN A 549 24.76 -10.51 35.15
C ASN A 549 24.06 -11.44 36.16
N LYS A 550 24.83 -12.08 37.10
CA LYS A 550 24.25 -12.77 38.25
C LYS A 550 23.82 -11.76 39.30
#